data_fcda01f9c32a3320c7520fae34644aac
#
_entry.id   fcda01f9c32a3320c7520fae34644aac
#
_cell.length_a   1.000
_cell.length_b   1.000
_cell.length_c   1.000
_cell.angle_alpha   90.00
_cell.angle_beta   90.00
_cell.angle_gamma   90.00
#
_symmetry.space_group_name_H-M   'P 1'
#
loop_
_entity.id
_entity.type
_entity.pdbx_description
1 polymer ?
#
loop_
_entity_poly.entity_id
_entity_poly.type
_entity_poly.pdbx_seq_one_letter_code
_entity_poly.pdbx_strand_id
1 'polypeptide(L)'
;MFTNAESVRLYRGNDFIAEFSPDRRGRFAALPHPPIEVQDFVGSLLEKYEGLDPVVAPQVAAILNEMRRDALSLSPLSRARLLSLRLSWNDLLRMYYKYIGVLGSPSSVYRFEAVWHGRTVRTVVREPVQSVRLECTVHNPLLTDGPTWDCAAVSLRAIDQNGNLLPYCGEAVCLSVEGSLKILGPSVVPLRGGMAGTYLATTGRAGRAVLHCKMEGALDTEAVLTVRKRS
;
A
#
# COMPACT_ATOMS: atom_id res chain seq x y z
N MET A 1 -8.96 7.02 0.55
CA MET A 1 -8.15 6.43 -0.55
C MET A 1 -8.22 7.38 -1.73
N PHE A 2 -7.07 7.69 -2.35
CA PHE A 2 -7.02 8.51 -3.57
C PHE A 2 -7.05 7.59 -4.78
N THR A 3 -8.08 7.70 -5.60
CA THR A 3 -8.30 6.87 -6.78
C THR A 3 -9.23 7.58 -7.75
N ASN A 4 -9.15 7.24 -9.03
CA ASN A 4 -10.10 7.63 -10.06
C ASN A 4 -11.19 6.55 -10.30
N ALA A 5 -11.18 5.48 -9.50
CA ALA A 5 -12.21 4.44 -9.58
C ALA A 5 -13.58 4.96 -9.13
N GLU A 6 -14.64 4.32 -9.60
CA GLU A 6 -16.03 4.65 -9.25
C GLU A 6 -16.36 4.23 -7.82
N SER A 7 -15.78 3.11 -7.37
CA SER A 7 -15.93 2.62 -6.01
C SER A 7 -14.75 1.76 -5.59
N VAL A 8 -14.69 1.44 -4.29
CA VAL A 8 -13.72 0.51 -3.70
C VAL A 8 -14.47 -0.49 -2.84
N ARG A 9 -14.28 -1.78 -3.12
CA ARG A 9 -14.75 -2.89 -2.29
C ARG A 9 -13.69 -3.25 -1.27
N LEU A 10 -14.12 -3.39 -0.03
CA LEU A 10 -13.28 -3.85 1.08
C LEU A 10 -13.63 -5.28 1.45
N TYR A 11 -12.59 -6.09 1.61
CA TYR A 11 -12.68 -7.45 2.14
C TYR A 11 -11.73 -7.60 3.34
N ARG A 12 -12.11 -8.43 4.30
CA ARG A 12 -11.24 -8.93 5.37
C ARG A 12 -11.07 -10.44 5.18
N GLY A 13 -9.86 -10.85 4.79
CA GLY A 13 -9.67 -12.20 4.26
C GLY A 13 -10.58 -12.42 3.04
N ASN A 14 -11.48 -13.39 3.14
CA ASN A 14 -12.47 -13.69 2.10
C ASN A 14 -13.84 -13.03 2.33
N ASP A 15 -14.03 -12.37 3.47
CA ASP A 15 -15.31 -11.76 3.80
C ASP A 15 -15.45 -10.38 3.19
N PHE A 16 -16.50 -10.17 2.41
CA PHE A 16 -16.89 -8.85 1.93
C PHE A 16 -17.38 -8.00 3.11
N ILE A 17 -16.84 -6.80 3.23
CA ILE A 17 -17.23 -5.85 4.29
C ILE A 17 -18.21 -4.84 3.75
N ALA A 18 -17.79 -4.04 2.77
CA ALA A 18 -18.60 -2.99 2.18
C ALA A 18 -18.00 -2.50 0.86
N GLU A 19 -18.82 -1.78 0.08
CA GLU A 19 -18.39 -1.02 -1.09
C GLU A 19 -18.56 0.48 -0.81
N PHE A 20 -17.52 1.26 -1.07
CA PHE A 20 -17.44 2.70 -0.80
C PHE A 20 -17.29 3.47 -2.09
N SER A 21 -18.06 4.54 -2.22
CA SER A 21 -17.98 5.48 -3.35
C SER A 21 -17.46 6.85 -2.90
N PRO A 22 -16.93 7.68 -3.82
CA PRO A 22 -16.47 9.02 -3.50
C PRO A 22 -17.63 9.89 -2.98
N ASP A 23 -17.39 10.65 -1.91
CA ASP A 23 -18.35 11.63 -1.45
C ASP A 23 -18.31 12.89 -2.34
N ARG A 24 -19.26 12.96 -3.28
CA ARG A 24 -19.40 14.08 -4.20
C ARG A 24 -20.18 15.28 -3.60
N ARG A 25 -20.62 15.18 -2.35
CA ARG A 25 -21.36 16.26 -1.64
C ARG A 25 -20.60 16.80 -0.44
N GLY A 26 -19.54 16.12 0.01
CA GLY A 26 -18.75 16.47 1.18
C GLY A 26 -17.65 17.49 0.90
N ARG A 27 -16.72 17.58 1.83
CA ARG A 27 -15.60 18.53 1.83
C ARG A 27 -14.77 18.56 0.54
N PHE A 28 -14.66 17.41 -0.13
CA PHE A 28 -13.82 17.24 -1.33
C PHE A 28 -14.64 17.19 -2.63
N ALA A 29 -15.91 17.56 -2.60
CA ALA A 29 -16.83 17.49 -3.75
C ALA A 29 -16.35 18.29 -4.99
N ALA A 30 -15.57 19.35 -4.78
CA ALA A 30 -15.01 20.18 -5.86
C ALA A 30 -13.85 19.49 -6.61
N LEU A 31 -13.28 18.41 -6.07
CA LEU A 31 -12.21 17.68 -6.76
C LEU A 31 -12.78 16.84 -7.90
N PRO A 32 -12.08 16.74 -9.05
CA PRO A 32 -12.48 15.84 -10.15
C PRO A 32 -12.63 14.38 -9.69
N HIS A 33 -11.75 13.96 -8.78
CA HIS A 33 -11.75 12.64 -8.15
C HIS A 33 -11.67 12.77 -6.64
N PRO A 34 -12.83 12.96 -5.94
CA PRO A 34 -12.85 13.03 -4.49
C PRO A 34 -12.30 11.74 -3.87
N PRO A 35 -11.58 11.81 -2.74
CA PRO A 35 -11.09 10.62 -2.07
C PRO A 35 -12.25 9.75 -1.58
N ILE A 36 -12.07 8.43 -1.66
CA ILE A 36 -12.99 7.47 -1.07
C ILE A 36 -12.59 7.24 0.38
N GLU A 37 -13.51 7.50 1.30
CA GLU A 37 -13.32 7.25 2.73
C GLU A 37 -13.86 5.88 3.11
N VAL A 38 -13.01 5.06 3.71
CA VAL A 38 -13.40 3.76 4.26
C VAL A 38 -13.90 3.99 5.69
N GLN A 39 -15.20 3.95 5.86
CA GLN A 39 -15.85 4.27 7.13
C GLN A 39 -16.23 3.04 7.93
N ASP A 40 -16.41 1.89 7.28
CA ASP A 40 -16.78 0.62 7.91
C ASP A 40 -15.72 -0.44 7.67
N PHE A 41 -15.26 -1.09 8.76
CA PHE A 41 -14.32 -2.21 8.77
C PHE A 41 -14.92 -3.49 9.32
N VAL A 42 -16.19 -3.47 9.69
CA VAL A 42 -16.89 -4.54 10.38
C VAL A 42 -17.94 -5.20 9.48
N GLY A 43 -18.75 -4.39 8.79
CA GLY A 43 -19.79 -4.88 7.88
C GLY A 43 -20.68 -5.95 8.52
N SER A 44 -20.91 -7.04 7.79
CA SER A 44 -21.70 -8.19 8.22
C SER A 44 -20.96 -9.20 9.11
N LEU A 45 -19.72 -8.94 9.52
CA LEU A 45 -18.93 -9.88 10.32
C LEU A 45 -19.59 -10.22 11.67
N LEU A 46 -20.30 -9.25 12.25
CA LEU A 46 -21.01 -9.44 13.53
C LEU A 46 -22.20 -10.42 13.40
N GLU A 47 -22.94 -10.35 12.31
CA GLU A 47 -23.98 -11.32 12.00
C GLU A 47 -23.38 -12.71 11.80
N LYS A 48 -22.34 -12.79 10.99
CA LYS A 48 -21.71 -14.05 10.59
C LYS A 48 -20.99 -14.76 11.73
N TYR A 49 -20.25 -14.03 12.58
CA TYR A 49 -19.33 -14.62 13.56
C TYR A 49 -19.73 -14.41 15.02
N GLU A 50 -20.60 -13.45 15.33
CA GLU A 50 -21.13 -13.23 16.68
C GLU A 50 -22.61 -13.67 16.80
N GLY A 51 -23.25 -14.00 15.67
CA GLY A 51 -24.65 -14.40 15.64
C GLY A 51 -25.62 -13.27 16.07
N LEU A 52 -25.22 -12.00 15.88
CA LEU A 52 -26.08 -10.88 16.20
C LEU A 52 -27.22 -10.77 15.18
N ASP A 53 -28.39 -10.39 15.69
CA ASP A 53 -29.56 -10.13 14.86
C ASP A 53 -29.25 -9.09 13.77
N PRO A 54 -29.75 -9.26 12.52
CA PRO A 54 -29.51 -8.33 11.41
C PRO A 54 -29.93 -6.88 11.67
N VAL A 55 -30.82 -6.61 12.63
CA VAL A 55 -31.20 -5.26 13.05
C VAL A 55 -30.22 -4.69 14.08
N VAL A 56 -29.62 -5.55 14.90
CA VAL A 56 -28.68 -5.17 15.98
C VAL A 56 -27.26 -5.02 15.45
N ALA A 57 -26.81 -5.92 14.59
CA ALA A 57 -25.44 -5.95 14.08
C ALA A 57 -24.98 -4.65 13.45
N PRO A 58 -25.74 -3.95 12.59
CA PRO A 58 -25.33 -2.67 12.02
C PRO A 58 -25.18 -1.55 13.07
N GLN A 59 -25.99 -1.59 14.14
CA GLN A 59 -25.91 -0.62 15.23
C GLN A 59 -24.62 -0.81 16.04
N VAL A 60 -24.26 -2.06 16.33
CA VAL A 60 -23.01 -2.40 17.01
C VAL A 60 -21.81 -2.06 16.11
N ALA A 61 -21.86 -2.38 14.81
CA ALA A 61 -20.84 -2.02 13.85
C ALA A 61 -20.59 -0.51 13.81
N ALA A 62 -21.67 0.30 13.82
CA ALA A 62 -21.55 1.76 13.87
C ALA A 62 -20.84 2.24 15.14
N ILE A 63 -21.16 1.66 16.31
CA ILE A 63 -20.48 1.96 17.58
C ILE A 63 -18.98 1.59 17.51
N LEU A 64 -18.66 0.41 16.99
CA LEU A 64 -17.27 -0.04 16.85
C LEU A 64 -16.46 0.86 15.91
N ASN A 65 -17.05 1.29 14.79
CA ASN A 65 -16.42 2.22 13.85
C ASN A 65 -16.25 3.62 14.45
N GLU A 66 -17.17 4.09 15.32
CA GLU A 66 -17.02 5.32 16.10
C GLU A 66 -15.84 5.20 17.07
N MET A 67 -15.75 4.12 17.85
CA MET A 67 -14.61 3.87 18.75
C MET A 67 -13.26 3.89 18.02
N ARG A 68 -13.20 3.35 16.82
CA ARG A 68 -12.00 3.40 15.98
C ARG A 68 -11.61 4.83 15.62
N ARG A 69 -12.60 5.66 15.25
CA ARG A 69 -12.38 7.03 14.80
C ARG A 69 -12.03 7.96 15.95
N ASP A 70 -12.67 7.76 17.11
CA ASP A 70 -12.64 8.70 18.22
C ASP A 70 -11.85 8.15 19.44
N ALA A 71 -10.81 7.32 19.15
CA ALA A 71 -9.88 6.77 20.15
C ALA A 71 -10.57 6.12 21.37
N LEU A 72 -11.49 5.19 21.09
CA LEU A 72 -12.33 4.46 22.06
C LEU A 72 -13.38 5.32 22.79
N SER A 73 -13.56 6.58 22.40
CA SER A 73 -14.62 7.41 22.94
C SER A 73 -15.96 7.12 22.27
N LEU A 74 -17.05 7.32 23.02
CA LEU A 74 -18.41 7.18 22.51
C LEU A 74 -19.20 8.47 22.70
N SER A 75 -19.95 8.87 21.68
CA SER A 75 -20.93 9.94 21.76
C SER A 75 -22.05 9.59 22.75
N PRO A 76 -22.77 10.58 23.30
CA PRO A 76 -23.93 10.33 24.17
C PRO A 76 -25.00 9.44 23.51
N LEU A 77 -25.18 9.60 22.20
CA LEU A 77 -26.11 8.78 21.42
C LEU A 77 -25.68 7.30 21.37
N SER A 78 -24.40 7.05 21.12
CA SER A 78 -23.86 5.68 21.09
C SER A 78 -23.86 5.03 22.45
N ARG A 79 -23.64 5.79 23.53
CA ARG A 79 -23.82 5.29 24.91
C ARG A 79 -25.26 4.88 25.19
N ALA A 80 -26.24 5.71 24.80
CA ALA A 80 -27.66 5.38 24.94
C ALA A 80 -28.04 4.13 24.13
N ARG A 81 -27.54 3.98 22.91
CA ARG A 81 -27.72 2.78 22.08
C ARG A 81 -27.13 1.53 22.73
N LEU A 82 -25.91 1.62 23.28
CA LEU A 82 -25.28 0.49 23.97
C LEU A 82 -26.14 -0.03 25.12
N LEU A 83 -26.72 0.88 25.91
CA LEU A 83 -27.65 0.51 26.98
C LEU A 83 -28.92 -0.15 26.45
N SER A 84 -29.49 0.38 25.37
CA SER A 84 -30.71 -0.19 24.74
C SER A 84 -30.49 -1.59 24.17
N LEU A 85 -29.27 -1.85 23.67
CA LEU A 85 -28.88 -3.16 23.11
C LEU A 85 -28.50 -4.19 24.21
N ARG A 86 -28.49 -3.78 25.47
CA ARG A 86 -28.08 -4.62 26.62
C ARG A 86 -26.70 -5.25 26.48
N LEU A 87 -25.81 -4.58 25.76
CA LEU A 87 -24.41 -4.99 25.61
C LEU A 87 -23.56 -4.36 26.70
N SER A 88 -22.68 -5.16 27.31
CA SER A 88 -21.72 -4.65 28.27
C SER A 88 -20.55 -3.94 27.56
N TRP A 89 -19.87 -3.05 28.27
CA TRP A 89 -18.63 -2.43 27.79
C TRP A 89 -17.55 -3.48 27.46
N ASN A 90 -17.49 -4.56 28.25
CA ASN A 90 -16.52 -5.64 28.01
C ASN A 90 -16.82 -6.40 26.72
N ASP A 91 -18.09 -6.65 26.38
CA ASP A 91 -18.47 -7.27 25.12
C ASP A 91 -18.09 -6.39 23.94
N LEU A 92 -18.33 -5.09 24.08
CA LEU A 92 -17.97 -4.11 23.05
C LEU A 92 -16.45 -4.05 22.84
N LEU A 93 -15.65 -3.99 23.92
CA LEU A 93 -14.20 -4.03 23.85
C LEU A 93 -13.68 -5.34 23.24
N ARG A 94 -14.25 -6.47 23.61
CA ARG A 94 -13.92 -7.77 23.02
C ARG A 94 -14.13 -7.77 21.51
N MET A 95 -15.30 -7.29 21.04
CA MET A 95 -15.61 -7.16 19.62
C MET A 95 -14.70 -6.12 18.94
N TYR A 96 -14.42 -5.00 19.60
CA TYR A 96 -13.50 -4.00 19.07
C TYR A 96 -12.11 -4.59 18.81
N TYR A 97 -11.50 -5.26 19.79
CA TYR A 97 -10.18 -5.89 19.62
C TYR A 97 -10.21 -7.05 18.61
N LYS A 98 -11.32 -7.77 18.49
CA LYS A 98 -11.45 -8.86 17.51
C LYS A 98 -11.55 -8.35 16.07
N TYR A 99 -12.27 -7.25 15.84
CA TYR A 99 -12.62 -6.79 14.48
C TYR A 99 -11.86 -5.56 14.03
N ILE A 100 -11.44 -4.68 14.92
CA ILE A 100 -10.83 -3.39 14.60
C ILE A 100 -9.45 -3.23 15.25
N GLY A 101 -9.32 -3.58 16.53
CA GLY A 101 -8.10 -3.35 17.31
C GLY A 101 -6.90 -4.14 16.78
N VAL A 102 -5.73 -3.51 16.82
CA VAL A 102 -4.47 -4.07 16.27
C VAL A 102 -3.65 -4.79 17.34
N LEU A 103 -3.80 -4.43 18.62
CA LEU A 103 -3.02 -4.99 19.71
C LEU A 103 -3.55 -6.37 20.14
N GLY A 104 -2.79 -7.43 19.82
CA GLY A 104 -3.06 -8.79 20.26
C GLY A 104 -4.10 -9.57 19.46
N SER A 105 -4.65 -9.00 18.38
CA SER A 105 -5.49 -9.77 17.47
C SER A 105 -4.65 -10.41 16.36
N PRO A 106 -5.05 -11.59 15.83
CA PRO A 106 -4.41 -12.14 14.65
C PRO A 106 -4.46 -11.10 13.53
N SER A 107 -3.32 -10.88 12.90
CA SER A 107 -3.15 -9.91 11.83
C SER A 107 -4.19 -10.13 10.74
N SER A 108 -5.02 -9.14 10.52
CA SER A 108 -6.06 -9.22 9.50
C SER A 108 -5.50 -8.84 8.14
N VAL A 109 -5.77 -9.68 7.15
CA VAL A 109 -5.52 -9.37 5.75
C VAL A 109 -6.69 -8.54 5.24
N TYR A 110 -6.43 -7.32 4.79
CA TYR A 110 -7.41 -6.47 4.12
C TYR A 110 -7.12 -6.42 2.63
N ARG A 111 -8.15 -6.64 1.82
CA ARG A 111 -8.09 -6.54 0.37
C ARG A 111 -9.02 -5.42 -0.09
N PHE A 112 -8.47 -4.50 -0.86
CA PHE A 112 -9.18 -3.38 -1.47
C PHE A 112 -9.22 -3.58 -2.98
N GLU A 113 -10.41 -3.59 -3.56
CA GLU A 113 -10.62 -3.73 -4.99
C GLU A 113 -11.19 -2.44 -5.55
N ALA A 114 -10.41 -1.75 -6.38
CA ALA A 114 -10.89 -0.59 -7.14
C ALA A 114 -11.79 -1.06 -8.29
N VAL A 115 -12.99 -0.51 -8.38
CA VAL A 115 -14.01 -0.89 -9.35
C VAL A 115 -14.24 0.22 -10.36
N TRP A 116 -14.28 -0.15 -11.64
CA TRP A 116 -14.60 0.71 -12.76
C TRP A 116 -15.55 -0.02 -13.71
N HIS A 117 -16.70 0.58 -14.06
CA HIS A 117 -17.76 -0.06 -14.85
C HIS A 117 -18.12 -1.48 -14.37
N GLY A 118 -18.27 -1.63 -13.04
CA GLY A 118 -18.62 -2.90 -12.41
C GLY A 118 -17.51 -3.96 -12.37
N ARG A 119 -16.32 -3.68 -12.92
CA ARG A 119 -15.17 -4.60 -12.95
C ARG A 119 -14.06 -4.15 -12.02
N THR A 120 -13.42 -5.10 -11.37
CA THR A 120 -12.21 -4.84 -10.58
C THR A 120 -11.05 -4.54 -11.52
N VAL A 121 -10.51 -3.31 -11.44
CA VAL A 121 -9.39 -2.84 -12.26
C VAL A 121 -8.06 -2.87 -11.52
N ARG A 122 -8.09 -2.86 -10.19
CA ARG A 122 -6.90 -2.96 -9.35
C ARG A 122 -7.25 -3.56 -8.00
N THR A 123 -6.35 -4.41 -7.51
CA THR A 123 -6.43 -4.99 -6.16
C THR A 123 -5.21 -4.58 -5.36
N VAL A 124 -5.42 -4.17 -4.11
CA VAL A 124 -4.37 -3.87 -3.14
C VAL A 124 -4.64 -4.70 -1.88
N VAL A 125 -3.65 -5.51 -1.49
CA VAL A 125 -3.70 -6.29 -0.25
C VAL A 125 -2.86 -5.59 0.81
N ARG A 126 -3.39 -5.46 2.03
CA ARG A 126 -2.70 -4.92 3.20
C ARG A 126 -2.71 -5.96 4.30
N GLU A 127 -1.53 -6.40 4.67
CA GLU A 127 -1.26 -7.34 5.76
C GLU A 127 0.07 -7.00 6.42
N PRO A 128 0.42 -7.60 7.55
CA PRO A 128 1.74 -7.42 8.15
C PRO A 128 2.85 -7.76 7.16
N VAL A 129 3.92 -6.97 7.21
CA VAL A 129 5.09 -7.21 6.37
C VAL A 129 5.75 -8.52 6.80
N GLN A 130 5.85 -9.45 5.88
CA GLN A 130 6.50 -10.76 6.07
C GLN A 130 7.85 -10.82 5.37
N SER A 131 7.98 -10.09 4.25
CA SER A 131 9.23 -10.00 3.51
C SER A 131 9.37 -8.62 2.86
N VAL A 132 10.61 -8.19 2.73
CA VAL A 132 10.98 -6.94 2.05
C VAL A 132 11.73 -7.30 0.78
N ARG A 133 11.37 -6.64 -0.32
CA ARG A 133 12.08 -6.76 -1.61
C ARG A 133 12.48 -5.38 -2.10
N LEU A 134 13.66 -5.32 -2.72
CA LEU A 134 14.09 -4.14 -3.45
C LEU A 134 13.66 -4.26 -4.91
N GLU A 135 12.79 -3.37 -5.37
CA GLU A 135 12.42 -3.25 -6.77
C GLU A 135 13.34 -2.22 -7.44
N CYS A 136 13.95 -2.61 -8.55
CA CYS A 136 14.81 -1.75 -9.36
C CYS A 136 14.18 -1.58 -10.75
N THR A 137 13.86 -0.36 -11.12
CA THR A 137 13.28 -0.03 -12.43
C THR A 137 14.22 0.89 -13.20
N VAL A 138 14.67 0.44 -14.37
CA VAL A 138 15.45 1.25 -15.32
C VAL A 138 14.49 1.83 -16.34
N HIS A 139 14.43 3.17 -16.44
CA HIS A 139 13.47 3.86 -17.33
C HIS A 139 13.82 3.78 -18.82
N ASN A 140 15.11 3.62 -19.12
CA ASN A 140 15.59 3.39 -20.49
C ASN A 140 16.72 2.35 -20.48
N PRO A 141 16.43 1.05 -20.70
CA PRO A 141 17.47 0.01 -20.65
C PRO A 141 18.33 -0.08 -21.91
N LEU A 142 17.99 0.65 -22.99
CA LEU A 142 18.76 0.71 -24.22
C LEU A 142 19.36 2.08 -24.40
N LEU A 143 20.67 2.19 -24.24
CA LEU A 143 21.42 3.43 -24.35
C LEU A 143 22.24 3.47 -25.64
N THR A 144 22.49 4.69 -26.15
CA THR A 144 23.28 4.91 -27.35
C THR A 144 24.49 5.81 -27.04
N ASP A 145 25.66 5.23 -27.07
CA ASP A 145 26.90 5.98 -26.90
C ASP A 145 27.37 6.57 -28.24
N GLY A 146 27.67 7.86 -28.26
CA GLY A 146 28.04 8.63 -29.46
C GLY A 146 29.07 9.71 -29.16
N PRO A 147 28.99 10.86 -29.84
CA PRO A 147 29.86 12.03 -29.55
C PRO A 147 29.68 12.53 -28.11
N THR A 148 28.48 12.28 -27.52
CA THR A 148 28.16 12.53 -26.12
C THR A 148 27.73 11.24 -25.45
N TRP A 149 27.93 11.16 -24.12
CA TRP A 149 27.41 10.07 -23.33
C TRP A 149 25.87 10.11 -23.24
N ASP A 150 25.27 8.95 -23.12
CA ASP A 150 23.82 8.78 -22.86
C ASP A 150 23.61 8.29 -21.43
N CYS A 151 22.41 8.49 -20.86
CA CYS A 151 22.13 8.09 -19.49
C CYS A 151 20.73 7.49 -19.31
N ALA A 152 20.62 6.63 -18.32
CA ALA A 152 19.37 6.06 -17.84
C ALA A 152 19.10 6.48 -16.39
N ALA A 153 17.87 6.86 -16.11
CA ALA A 153 17.38 7.01 -14.75
C ALA A 153 16.99 5.64 -14.18
N VAL A 154 17.33 5.43 -12.91
CA VAL A 154 17.01 4.22 -12.16
C VAL A 154 16.19 4.62 -10.95
N SER A 155 15.05 3.96 -10.75
CA SER A 155 14.20 4.08 -9.56
C SER A 155 14.34 2.83 -8.70
N LEU A 156 14.51 3.03 -7.39
CA LEU A 156 14.61 1.99 -6.38
C LEU A 156 13.44 2.13 -5.42
N ARG A 157 12.79 1.01 -5.07
CA ARG A 157 11.65 0.97 -4.15
C ARG A 157 11.75 -0.24 -3.23
N ALA A 158 11.61 -0.03 -1.92
CA ALA A 158 11.38 -1.11 -0.99
C ALA A 158 9.88 -1.46 -0.98
N ILE A 159 9.56 -2.71 -1.25
CA ILE A 159 8.18 -3.21 -1.33
C ILE A 159 8.00 -4.44 -0.45
N ASP A 160 6.77 -4.64 0.04
CA ASP A 160 6.38 -5.85 0.76
C ASP A 160 6.10 -7.03 -0.19
N GLN A 161 5.69 -8.17 0.38
CA GLN A 161 5.31 -9.38 -0.37
C GLN A 161 4.16 -9.16 -1.35
N ASN A 162 3.33 -8.12 -1.15
CA ASN A 162 2.19 -7.76 -2.00
C ASN A 162 2.51 -6.65 -3.00
N GLY A 163 3.78 -6.19 -3.08
CA GLY A 163 4.20 -5.11 -3.95
C GLY A 163 3.83 -3.71 -3.45
N ASN A 164 3.43 -3.55 -2.19
CA ASN A 164 3.17 -2.24 -1.62
C ASN A 164 4.47 -1.57 -1.21
N LEU A 165 4.59 -0.27 -1.51
CA LEU A 165 5.69 0.55 -1.03
C LEU A 165 5.74 0.55 0.51
N LEU A 166 6.96 0.43 1.05
CA LEU A 166 7.26 0.50 2.48
C LEU A 166 7.81 1.89 2.83
N PRO A 167 6.96 2.88 3.13
CA PRO A 167 7.39 4.27 3.29
C PRO A 167 8.28 4.52 4.51
N TYR A 168 8.32 3.58 5.46
CA TYR A 168 9.16 3.66 6.66
C TYR A 168 10.51 2.94 6.51
N CYS A 169 10.76 2.27 5.36
CA CYS A 169 12.05 1.67 5.06
C CYS A 169 13.04 2.78 4.70
N GLY A 170 14.07 2.94 5.54
CA GLY A 170 15.14 3.93 5.39
C GLY A 170 16.51 3.32 5.14
N GLU A 171 16.58 2.03 4.82
CA GLU A 171 17.81 1.28 4.63
C GLU A 171 18.66 1.83 3.49
N ALA A 172 19.97 1.65 3.60
CA ALA A 172 20.91 2.02 2.55
C ALA A 172 20.95 0.95 1.44
N VAL A 173 20.94 1.40 0.20
CA VAL A 173 21.13 0.55 -0.98
C VAL A 173 22.53 0.72 -1.50
N CYS A 174 23.32 -0.36 -1.56
CA CYS A 174 24.63 -0.41 -2.18
C CYS A 174 24.45 -0.74 -3.67
N LEU A 175 25.07 0.10 -4.50
CA LEU A 175 25.00 0.02 -5.96
C LEU A 175 26.37 -0.30 -6.54
N SER A 176 26.44 -1.25 -7.46
CA SER A 176 27.61 -1.49 -8.29
C SER A 176 27.19 -1.78 -9.73
N VAL A 177 28.07 -1.47 -10.68
CA VAL A 177 27.77 -1.69 -12.08
C VAL A 177 28.94 -2.41 -12.75
N GLU A 178 28.63 -3.35 -13.61
CA GLU A 178 29.56 -4.07 -14.46
C GLU A 178 29.30 -3.73 -15.93
N GLY A 179 30.37 -3.76 -16.75
CA GLY A 179 30.28 -3.56 -18.19
C GLY A 179 30.44 -2.09 -18.63
N SER A 180 29.61 -1.66 -19.58
CA SER A 180 29.81 -0.42 -20.36
C SER A 180 29.20 0.83 -19.72
N LEU A 181 28.89 0.80 -18.43
CA LEU A 181 28.23 1.90 -17.72
C LEU A 181 29.02 2.31 -16.47
N LYS A 182 28.72 3.51 -15.99
CA LYS A 182 29.15 4.02 -14.68
C LYS A 182 27.98 4.64 -13.95
N ILE A 183 28.00 4.60 -12.62
CA ILE A 183 27.03 5.29 -11.77
C ILE A 183 27.37 6.79 -11.74
N LEU A 184 26.36 7.64 -11.96
CA LEU A 184 26.45 9.08 -11.74
C LEU A 184 25.92 9.40 -10.34
N GLY A 185 26.82 9.49 -9.37
CA GLY A 185 26.47 9.74 -7.99
C GLY A 185 27.12 8.74 -7.02
N PRO A 186 26.66 8.69 -5.77
CA PRO A 186 27.21 7.78 -4.77
C PRO A 186 26.83 6.32 -5.07
N SER A 187 27.74 5.43 -4.69
CA SER A 187 27.50 3.98 -4.76
C SER A 187 26.66 3.45 -3.59
N VAL A 188 26.37 4.28 -2.59
CA VAL A 188 25.49 3.97 -1.48
C VAL A 188 24.45 5.08 -1.38
N VAL A 189 23.17 4.73 -1.51
CA VAL A 189 22.04 5.67 -1.46
C VAL A 189 21.03 5.25 -0.40
N PRO A 190 20.67 6.11 0.56
CA PRO A 190 19.65 5.81 1.54
C PRO A 190 18.26 5.89 0.90
N LEU A 191 17.38 4.98 1.26
CA LEU A 191 15.96 5.10 0.94
C LEU A 191 15.33 6.23 1.77
N ARG A 192 14.45 7.01 1.15
CA ARG A 192 13.63 8.04 1.80
C ARG A 192 12.18 7.80 1.43
N GLY A 193 11.34 7.55 2.43
CA GLY A 193 9.96 7.15 2.16
C GLY A 193 9.86 5.82 1.39
N GLY A 194 10.85 4.91 1.59
CA GLY A 194 10.93 3.63 0.88
C GLY A 194 11.44 3.73 -0.56
N MET A 195 11.94 4.88 -1.00
CA MET A 195 12.37 5.11 -2.38
C MET A 195 13.74 5.79 -2.45
N ALA A 196 14.47 5.50 -3.53
CA ALA A 196 15.66 6.21 -3.94
C ALA A 196 15.79 6.20 -5.46
N GLY A 197 16.81 6.86 -5.98
CA GLY A 197 17.14 6.83 -7.40
C GLY A 197 18.61 7.12 -7.66
N THR A 198 19.06 6.72 -8.85
CA THR A 198 20.39 7.03 -9.36
C THR A 198 20.34 7.17 -10.87
N TYR A 199 21.47 7.54 -11.45
CA TYR A 199 21.64 7.60 -12.90
C TYR A 199 22.85 6.76 -13.32
N LEU A 200 22.71 6.11 -14.47
CA LEU A 200 23.79 5.37 -15.13
C LEU A 200 24.15 6.08 -16.42
N ALA A 201 25.43 6.23 -16.69
CA ALA A 201 25.91 6.83 -17.94
C ALA A 201 26.81 5.87 -18.71
N THR A 202 26.83 6.01 -20.04
CA THR A 202 27.73 5.26 -20.93
C THR A 202 29.19 5.65 -20.72
N THR A 203 30.12 4.74 -21.00
CA THR A 203 31.58 4.91 -20.80
C THR A 203 32.38 4.90 -22.09
N GLY A 204 31.75 5.09 -23.23
CA GLY A 204 32.43 5.05 -24.54
C GLY A 204 32.54 3.62 -25.13
N ARG A 205 31.97 2.62 -24.48
CA ARG A 205 32.02 1.22 -24.92
C ARG A 205 30.61 0.68 -25.16
N ALA A 206 30.41 0.00 -26.29
CA ALA A 206 29.19 -0.77 -26.52
C ALA A 206 29.22 -2.10 -25.76
N GLY A 207 28.07 -2.65 -25.46
CA GLY A 207 27.95 -3.97 -24.83
C GLY A 207 26.84 -4.04 -23.78
N ARG A 208 26.77 -5.19 -23.15
CA ARG A 208 25.88 -5.45 -22.01
C ARG A 208 26.48 -4.85 -20.74
N ALA A 209 25.62 -4.32 -19.90
CA ALA A 209 25.98 -3.89 -18.56
C ALA A 209 24.95 -4.40 -17.54
N VAL A 210 25.37 -4.59 -16.31
CA VAL A 210 24.50 -5.05 -15.22
C VAL A 210 24.67 -4.12 -14.04
N LEU A 211 23.54 -3.57 -13.57
CA LEU A 211 23.46 -2.86 -12.30
C LEU A 211 23.07 -3.86 -11.22
N HIS A 212 23.87 -3.95 -10.17
CA HIS A 212 23.58 -4.73 -8.96
C HIS A 212 23.14 -3.78 -7.85
N CYS A 213 22.05 -4.12 -7.19
CA CYS A 213 21.48 -3.37 -6.08
C CYS A 213 21.34 -4.29 -4.87
N LYS A 214 21.98 -3.92 -3.76
CA LYS A 214 21.98 -4.70 -2.50
C LYS A 214 21.44 -3.86 -1.36
N MET A 215 20.52 -4.42 -0.60
CA MET A 215 19.95 -3.82 0.59
C MET A 215 19.91 -4.85 1.71
N GLU A 216 20.29 -4.46 2.92
CA GLU A 216 20.21 -5.36 4.08
C GLU A 216 18.77 -5.81 4.31
N GLY A 217 18.57 -7.09 4.59
CA GLY A 217 17.24 -7.68 4.82
C GLY A 217 16.40 -7.91 3.56
N ALA A 218 16.93 -7.67 2.36
CA ALA A 218 16.27 -7.98 1.10
C ALA A 218 17.14 -8.84 0.18
N LEU A 219 16.51 -9.50 -0.78
CA LEU A 219 17.24 -10.23 -1.83
C LEU A 219 17.93 -9.21 -2.77
N ASP A 220 19.14 -9.58 -3.21
CA ASP A 220 19.89 -8.82 -4.22
C ASP A 220 19.06 -8.71 -5.50
N THR A 221 19.08 -7.52 -6.11
CA THR A 221 18.33 -7.23 -7.33
C THR A 221 19.29 -6.73 -8.41
N GLU A 222 19.07 -7.20 -9.63
CA GLU A 222 19.87 -6.84 -10.79
C GLU A 222 19.01 -6.24 -11.90
N ALA A 223 19.60 -5.30 -12.63
CA ALA A 223 19.01 -4.77 -13.86
C ALA A 223 20.02 -4.82 -15.01
N VAL A 224 19.56 -5.31 -16.15
CA VAL A 224 20.37 -5.46 -17.37
C VAL A 224 20.09 -4.33 -18.33
N LEU A 225 21.16 -3.71 -18.82
CA LEU A 225 21.12 -2.65 -19.81
C LEU A 225 21.99 -3.03 -21.03
N THR A 226 21.68 -2.42 -22.16
CA THR A 226 22.47 -2.58 -23.39
C THR A 226 22.91 -1.23 -23.90
N VAL A 227 24.21 -1.10 -24.19
CA VAL A 227 24.78 0.09 -24.80
C VAL A 227 25.10 -0.23 -26.27
N ARG A 228 24.54 0.56 -27.18
CA ARG A 228 24.87 0.54 -28.60
C ARG A 228 25.79 1.69 -28.92
N LYS A 229 26.70 1.51 -29.88
CA LYS A 229 27.52 2.62 -30.41
C LYS A 229 26.77 3.26 -31.58
N ARG A 230 26.70 4.56 -31.57
CA ARG A 230 26.18 5.29 -32.72
C ARG A 230 27.27 5.26 -33.83
N SER A 231 26.91 4.72 -34.98
CA SER A 231 27.71 4.76 -36.18
C SER A 231 27.82 6.19 -36.72
#